data_6ab5f12bc330fa0aeb8346bfd133ce29
#
_entry.id   6ab5f12bc330fa0aeb8346bfd133ce29
#
_cell.length_a   1.000
_cell.length_b   1.000
_cell.length_c   1.000
_cell.angle_alpha   90.00
_cell.angle_beta   90.00
_cell.angle_gamma   90.00
#
_symmetry.space_group_name_H-M   'P 1'
#
loop_
_entity.id
_entity.type
_entity.pdbx_description
1 polymer ?
#
loop_
_entity_poly.entity_id
_entity_poly.type
_entity_poly.pdbx_seq_one_letter_code
_entity_poly.pdbx_strand_id
1 'polypeptide(L)'
;MRDIGSVGLKFLILWRNDESPDSRAKLVEDFNKLCKISGLPSIIEIIVKPPTDTSKAFNREEELIIAAKEAANWKPDLYKAEVPFHGEGDLNLVTKNAERISEAIGSPWVVLSNGVKQPFFNEAVKACAMGGASGFLAGRAVWADIVGAADIPKALREVSIPRLEQLAEIVDAHAKPWTSW
;
A
#
# COMPACT_ATOMS: atom_id res chain seq x y z
N MET A 1 16.56 16.09 4.87
CA MET A 1 16.03 14.75 4.55
C MET A 1 16.82 14.06 3.45
N ARG A 2 17.12 14.71 2.33
CA ARG A 2 18.02 14.13 1.31
C ARG A 2 19.39 13.74 1.85
N ASP A 3 19.94 14.54 2.75
CA ASP A 3 21.27 14.33 3.36
C ASP A 3 21.36 13.02 4.18
N ILE A 4 20.24 12.45 4.59
CA ILE A 4 20.16 11.16 5.27
C ILE A 4 19.71 10.00 4.35
N GLY A 5 19.74 10.22 3.03
CA GLY A 5 19.42 9.19 2.04
C GLY A 5 17.94 8.93 1.82
N SER A 6 17.03 9.84 2.26
CA SER A 6 15.60 9.68 1.96
C SER A 6 15.33 9.79 0.46
N VAL A 7 14.57 8.83 -0.09
CA VAL A 7 14.20 8.74 -1.51
C VAL A 7 12.74 9.11 -1.78
N GLY A 8 11.94 9.28 -0.74
CA GLY A 8 10.54 9.68 -0.81
C GLY A 8 10.00 10.04 0.58
N LEU A 9 8.88 10.74 0.62
CA LEU A 9 8.15 11.04 1.86
C LEU A 9 6.81 10.31 1.84
N LYS A 10 6.43 9.72 2.97
CA LYS A 10 5.18 8.99 3.10
C LYS A 10 4.25 9.64 4.12
N PHE A 11 2.99 9.80 3.75
CA PHE A 11 1.91 10.25 4.62
C PHE A 11 0.84 9.16 4.74
N LEU A 12 0.48 8.80 5.98
CA LEU A 12 -0.55 7.82 6.29
C LEU A 12 -1.86 8.53 6.64
N ILE A 13 -2.95 8.08 6.01
CA ILE A 13 -4.32 8.53 6.28
C ILE A 13 -5.14 7.32 6.76
N LEU A 14 -5.77 7.47 7.93
CA LEU A 14 -6.86 6.58 8.35
C LEU A 14 -8.13 7.13 7.74
N TRP A 15 -8.67 6.44 6.74
CA TRP A 15 -9.80 6.90 5.96
C TRP A 15 -11.11 6.29 6.46
N ARG A 16 -12.14 7.12 6.61
CA ARG A 16 -13.52 6.71 6.91
C ARG A 16 -14.49 7.48 6.03
N ASN A 17 -15.56 6.82 5.63
CA ASN A 17 -16.57 7.42 4.76
C ASN A 17 -17.45 8.46 5.47
N ASP A 18 -17.45 8.52 6.80
CA ASP A 18 -18.18 9.46 7.64
C ASP A 18 -17.35 10.68 8.09
N GLU A 19 -16.09 10.77 7.68
CA GLU A 19 -15.21 11.92 7.93
C GLU A 19 -15.19 12.88 6.74
N SER A 20 -14.91 14.16 7.00
CA SER A 20 -14.87 15.20 5.97
C SER A 20 -13.71 15.00 4.99
N PRO A 21 -13.97 14.88 3.67
CA PRO A 21 -12.93 14.85 2.65
C PRO A 21 -12.06 16.12 2.64
N ASP A 22 -12.62 17.28 2.95
CA ASP A 22 -11.92 18.57 2.94
C ASP A 22 -10.81 18.62 4.00
N SER A 23 -11.06 18.02 5.17
CA SER A 23 -10.04 17.93 6.23
C SER A 23 -8.83 17.11 5.78
N ARG A 24 -9.07 15.98 5.09
CA ARG A 24 -8.00 15.14 4.52
C ARG A 24 -7.27 15.85 3.39
N ALA A 25 -8.02 16.49 2.49
CA ALA A 25 -7.45 17.24 1.37
C ALA A 25 -6.48 18.32 1.84
N LYS A 26 -6.82 19.06 2.89
CA LYS A 26 -5.95 20.09 3.48
C LYS A 26 -4.65 19.51 4.04
N LEU A 27 -4.72 18.38 4.76
CA LEU A 27 -3.53 17.70 5.28
C LEU A 27 -2.61 17.23 4.16
N VAL A 28 -3.19 16.67 3.08
CA VAL A 28 -2.43 16.22 1.92
C VAL A 28 -1.82 17.40 1.15
N GLU A 29 -2.53 18.51 1.04
CA GLU A 29 -1.98 19.74 0.42
C GLU A 29 -0.72 20.20 1.16
N ASP A 30 -0.74 20.24 2.49
CA ASP A 30 0.41 20.64 3.29
C ASP A 30 1.56 19.62 3.19
N PHE A 31 1.25 18.34 3.15
CA PHE A 31 2.23 17.28 2.88
C PHE A 31 2.85 17.42 1.48
N ASN A 32 2.05 17.67 0.44
CA ASN A 32 2.54 17.87 -0.92
C ASN A 32 3.45 19.12 -1.04
N LYS A 33 3.17 20.20 -0.29
CA LYS A 33 4.07 21.36 -0.18
C LYS A 33 5.43 20.94 0.41
N LEU A 34 5.43 20.12 1.46
CA LEU A 34 6.66 19.60 2.06
C LEU A 34 7.45 18.73 1.06
N CYS A 35 6.78 17.86 0.30
CA CYS A 35 7.42 17.06 -0.75
C CYS A 35 8.09 17.95 -1.79
N LYS A 36 7.40 19.00 -2.28
CA LYS A 36 7.94 19.96 -3.24
C LYS A 36 9.18 20.69 -2.69
N ILE A 37 9.14 21.18 -1.46
CA ILE A 37 10.26 21.87 -0.81
C ILE A 37 11.47 20.94 -0.67
N SER A 38 11.25 19.68 -0.29
CA SER A 38 12.31 18.70 -0.13
C SER A 38 12.80 18.11 -1.46
N GLY A 39 12.04 18.30 -2.55
CA GLY A 39 12.27 17.69 -3.86
C GLY A 39 12.25 16.16 -3.82
N LEU A 40 11.40 15.59 -2.96
CA LEU A 40 11.19 14.16 -2.81
C LEU A 40 9.78 13.78 -3.27
N PRO A 41 9.60 12.62 -3.92
CA PRO A 41 8.29 12.14 -4.31
C PRO A 41 7.38 11.90 -3.10
N SER A 42 6.09 12.13 -3.32
CA SER A 42 5.03 11.91 -2.34
C SER A 42 4.51 10.48 -2.40
N ILE A 43 4.39 9.83 -1.26
CA ILE A 43 3.74 8.52 -1.10
C ILE A 43 2.54 8.73 -0.18
N ILE A 44 1.32 8.56 -0.72
CA ILE A 44 0.10 8.60 0.08
C ILE A 44 -0.34 7.18 0.39
N GLU A 45 -0.37 6.84 1.67
CA GLU A 45 -0.84 5.57 2.19
C GLU A 45 -2.24 5.74 2.81
N ILE A 46 -3.23 4.95 2.35
CA ILE A 46 -4.56 4.95 2.94
C ILE A 46 -4.84 3.59 3.59
N ILE A 47 -5.34 3.63 4.81
CA ILE A 47 -5.93 2.50 5.53
C ILE A 47 -7.40 2.81 5.75
N VAL A 48 -8.29 2.02 5.14
CA VAL A 48 -9.73 2.17 5.35
C VAL A 48 -10.14 1.63 6.71
N LYS A 49 -11.04 2.35 7.37
CA LYS A 49 -11.59 2.01 8.68
C LYS A 49 -13.11 2.04 8.63
N PRO A 50 -13.78 1.20 9.43
CA PRO A 50 -15.21 1.32 9.63
C PRO A 50 -15.60 2.75 10.05
N PRO A 51 -16.78 3.23 9.66
CA PRO A 51 -17.29 4.52 10.10
C PRO A 51 -17.35 4.60 11.62
N THR A 52 -17.20 5.80 12.16
CA THR A 52 -17.36 6.05 13.61
C THR A 52 -18.82 5.84 14.01
N ASP A 53 -19.75 6.24 13.14
CA ASP A 53 -21.17 5.95 13.26
C ASP A 53 -21.43 4.47 12.89
N THR A 54 -21.57 3.62 13.89
CA THR A 54 -21.82 2.18 13.72
C THR A 54 -23.16 1.82 13.07
N SER A 55 -24.05 2.78 12.87
CA SER A 55 -25.30 2.57 12.12
C SER A 55 -25.07 2.58 10.60
N LYS A 56 -23.95 3.11 10.13
CA LYS A 56 -23.60 3.15 8.71
C LYS A 56 -23.06 1.80 8.24
N ALA A 57 -23.47 1.42 7.04
CA ALA A 57 -22.92 0.23 6.40
C ALA A 57 -21.43 0.41 6.07
N PHE A 58 -20.67 -0.65 6.20
CA PHE A 58 -19.26 -0.72 5.85
C PHE A 58 -18.99 -1.92 4.95
N ASN A 59 -18.56 -1.64 3.72
CA ASN A 59 -18.04 -2.64 2.81
C ASN A 59 -16.59 -2.27 2.50
N ARG A 60 -15.64 -2.91 3.17
CA ARG A 60 -14.22 -2.60 3.05
C ARG A 60 -13.73 -2.57 1.61
N GLU A 61 -14.16 -3.51 0.78
CA GLU A 61 -13.69 -3.64 -0.59
C GLU A 61 -14.16 -2.47 -1.48
N GLU A 62 -15.39 -2.00 -1.29
CA GLU A 62 -15.88 -0.80 -1.97
C GLU A 62 -15.22 0.47 -1.41
N GLU A 63 -14.97 0.53 -0.11
CA GLU A 63 -14.29 1.68 0.51
C GLU A 63 -12.83 1.82 0.05
N LEU A 64 -12.14 0.72 -0.28
CA LEU A 64 -10.82 0.78 -0.91
C LEU A 64 -10.85 1.51 -2.26
N ILE A 65 -11.89 1.27 -3.05
CA ILE A 65 -12.06 1.91 -4.36
C ILE A 65 -12.42 3.39 -4.20
N ILE A 66 -13.30 3.71 -3.26
CA ILE A 66 -13.70 5.10 -2.96
C ILE A 66 -12.49 5.90 -2.46
N ALA A 67 -11.71 5.33 -1.56
CA ALA A 67 -10.48 5.93 -1.04
C ALA A 67 -9.43 6.16 -2.14
N ALA A 68 -9.27 5.20 -3.07
CA ALA A 68 -8.38 5.36 -4.22
C ALA A 68 -8.85 6.50 -5.15
N LYS A 69 -10.16 6.62 -5.42
CA LYS A 69 -10.73 7.74 -6.18
C LYS A 69 -10.51 9.10 -5.51
N GLU A 70 -10.65 9.15 -4.19
CA GLU A 70 -10.36 10.37 -3.43
C GLU A 70 -8.86 10.72 -3.53
N ALA A 71 -7.98 9.72 -3.36
CA ALA A 71 -6.53 9.91 -3.47
C ALA A 71 -6.08 10.38 -4.86
N ALA A 72 -6.75 9.96 -5.93
CA ALA A 72 -6.47 10.39 -7.30
C ALA A 72 -6.55 11.92 -7.46
N ASN A 73 -7.46 12.59 -6.74
CA ASN A 73 -7.57 14.04 -6.76
C ASN A 73 -6.35 14.74 -6.16
N TRP A 74 -5.60 14.07 -5.29
CA TRP A 74 -4.41 14.61 -4.64
C TRP A 74 -3.13 14.41 -5.46
N LYS A 75 -3.20 13.62 -6.54
CA LYS A 75 -2.11 13.35 -7.49
C LYS A 75 -0.81 12.91 -6.78
N PRO A 76 -0.83 11.83 -5.98
CA PRO A 76 0.39 11.32 -5.38
C PRO A 76 1.35 10.82 -6.47
N ASP A 77 2.66 10.95 -6.23
CA ASP A 77 3.65 10.30 -7.10
C ASP A 77 3.58 8.78 -6.98
N LEU A 78 3.19 8.29 -5.78
CA LEU A 78 2.96 6.87 -5.51
C LEU A 78 1.82 6.71 -4.51
N TYR A 79 0.82 5.91 -4.87
CA TYR A 79 -0.25 5.52 -3.94
C TYR A 79 0.11 4.19 -3.27
N LYS A 80 -0.20 4.05 -1.98
CA LYS A 80 0.01 2.81 -1.24
C LYS A 80 -1.31 2.31 -0.68
N ALA A 81 -1.78 1.18 -1.20
CA ALA A 81 -3.10 0.62 -0.94
C ALA A 81 -3.05 -0.69 -0.15
N GLU A 82 -4.06 -0.93 0.65
CA GLU A 82 -4.29 -2.23 1.29
C GLU A 82 -4.66 -3.29 0.24
N VAL A 83 -4.27 -4.55 0.52
CA VAL A 83 -4.66 -5.70 -0.30
C VAL A 83 -6.17 -5.95 -0.19
N PRO A 84 -6.89 -6.09 -1.32
CA PRO A 84 -8.28 -6.54 -1.31
C PRO A 84 -8.42 -7.91 -0.61
N PHE A 85 -9.51 -8.09 0.16
CA PHE A 85 -9.82 -9.31 0.93
C PHE A 85 -8.67 -9.77 1.85
N HIS A 86 -7.76 -8.87 2.22
CA HIS A 86 -6.52 -9.20 2.94
C HIS A 86 -5.68 -10.31 2.28
N GLY A 87 -5.86 -10.52 0.97
CA GLY A 87 -5.20 -11.58 0.20
C GLY A 87 -5.72 -12.99 0.50
N GLU A 88 -6.85 -13.10 1.18
CA GLU A 88 -7.48 -14.39 1.51
C GLU A 88 -8.58 -14.75 0.49
N GLY A 89 -8.87 -16.05 0.35
CA GLY A 89 -9.93 -16.56 -0.51
C GLY A 89 -9.54 -16.67 -1.99
N ASP A 90 -10.45 -16.31 -2.89
CA ASP A 90 -10.23 -16.40 -4.34
C ASP A 90 -9.31 -15.27 -4.84
N LEU A 91 -8.11 -15.64 -5.27
CA LEU A 91 -7.12 -14.71 -5.80
C LEU A 91 -7.58 -13.99 -7.08
N ASN A 92 -8.50 -14.57 -7.86
CA ASN A 92 -9.09 -13.87 -9.01
C ASN A 92 -9.94 -12.68 -8.56
N LEU A 93 -10.61 -12.78 -7.40
CA LEU A 93 -11.32 -11.63 -6.81
C LEU A 93 -10.36 -10.56 -6.30
N VAL A 94 -9.22 -10.97 -5.71
CA VAL A 94 -8.14 -10.04 -5.32
C VAL A 94 -7.64 -9.29 -6.54
N THR A 95 -7.31 -9.99 -7.63
CA THR A 95 -6.85 -9.39 -8.89
C THR A 95 -7.88 -8.41 -9.46
N LYS A 96 -9.15 -8.81 -9.58
CA LYS A 96 -10.22 -7.94 -10.10
C LYS A 96 -10.41 -6.66 -9.26
N ASN A 97 -10.31 -6.76 -7.93
CA ASN A 97 -10.38 -5.57 -7.10
C ASN A 97 -9.10 -4.72 -7.17
N ALA A 98 -7.94 -5.32 -7.39
CA ALA A 98 -6.70 -4.61 -7.67
C ALA A 98 -6.79 -3.83 -9.01
N GLU A 99 -7.40 -4.41 -10.05
CA GLU A 99 -7.71 -3.71 -11.32
C GLU A 99 -8.60 -2.48 -11.07
N ARG A 100 -9.65 -2.63 -10.25
CA ARG A 100 -10.51 -1.50 -9.86
C ARG A 100 -9.76 -0.41 -9.10
N ILE A 101 -8.81 -0.77 -8.23
CA ILE A 101 -7.93 0.19 -7.56
C ILE A 101 -7.07 0.90 -8.61
N SER A 102 -6.46 0.18 -9.55
CA SER A 102 -5.64 0.75 -10.62
C SER A 102 -6.41 1.75 -11.47
N GLU A 103 -7.64 1.42 -11.86
CA GLU A 103 -8.55 2.31 -12.59
C GLU A 103 -8.93 3.55 -11.76
N ALA A 104 -9.19 3.36 -10.47
CA ALA A 104 -9.63 4.41 -9.57
C ALA A 104 -8.54 5.44 -9.29
N ILE A 105 -7.30 4.99 -9.08
CA ILE A 105 -6.18 5.88 -8.77
C ILE A 105 -5.56 6.50 -10.02
N GLY A 106 -5.51 5.80 -11.15
CA GLY A 106 -4.96 6.26 -12.43
C GLY A 106 -3.49 6.70 -12.39
N SER A 107 -2.74 6.24 -11.38
CA SER A 107 -1.31 6.54 -11.18
C SER A 107 -0.61 5.33 -10.56
N PRO A 108 0.74 5.30 -10.49
CA PRO A 108 1.45 4.17 -9.88
C PRO A 108 0.99 3.90 -8.46
N TRP A 109 0.82 2.62 -8.12
CA TRP A 109 0.50 2.23 -6.76
C TRP A 109 1.21 0.97 -6.32
N VAL A 110 1.38 0.81 -5.01
CA VAL A 110 2.07 -0.32 -4.38
C VAL A 110 1.25 -0.93 -3.25
N VAL A 111 1.52 -2.18 -2.98
CA VAL A 111 0.82 -2.99 -2.00
C VAL A 111 1.29 -2.67 -0.58
N LEU A 112 0.33 -2.49 0.33
CA LEU A 112 0.53 -2.41 1.78
C LEU A 112 0.31 -3.78 2.42
N SER A 113 1.20 -4.20 3.30
CA SER A 113 1.09 -5.51 3.99
C SER A 113 0.12 -5.53 5.19
N ASN A 114 -0.57 -4.42 5.47
CA ASN A 114 -1.47 -4.33 6.62
C ASN A 114 -2.65 -5.32 6.52
N GLY A 115 -2.86 -6.11 7.58
CA GLY A 115 -3.95 -7.07 7.64
C GLY A 115 -3.73 -8.37 6.87
N VAL A 116 -2.68 -8.47 6.06
CA VAL A 116 -2.35 -9.70 5.33
C VAL A 116 -1.49 -10.62 6.21
N LYS A 117 -1.93 -11.87 6.38
CA LYS A 117 -1.14 -12.88 7.09
C LYS A 117 0.06 -13.28 6.22
N GLN A 118 1.22 -13.48 6.86
CA GLN A 118 2.48 -13.76 6.19
C GLN A 118 2.41 -14.89 5.15
N PRO A 119 1.77 -16.05 5.39
CA PRO A 119 1.71 -17.12 4.40
C PRO A 119 0.98 -16.76 3.10
N PHE A 120 0.09 -15.76 3.14
CA PHE A 120 -0.69 -15.32 1.96
C PHE A 120 -0.07 -14.13 1.24
N PHE A 121 0.97 -13.50 1.80
CA PHE A 121 1.43 -12.21 1.31
C PHE A 121 2.05 -12.28 -0.09
N ASN A 122 2.80 -13.34 -0.40
CA ASN A 122 3.41 -13.53 -1.72
C ASN A 122 2.33 -13.62 -2.82
N GLU A 123 1.32 -14.48 -2.62
CA GLU A 123 0.23 -14.65 -3.59
C GLU A 123 -0.64 -13.38 -3.69
N ALA A 124 -0.83 -12.68 -2.57
CA ALA A 124 -1.52 -11.39 -2.55
C ALA A 124 -0.78 -10.32 -3.37
N VAL A 125 0.54 -10.22 -3.23
CA VAL A 125 1.38 -9.30 -4.02
C VAL A 125 1.31 -9.66 -5.50
N LYS A 126 1.41 -10.95 -5.84
CA LYS A 126 1.26 -11.44 -7.22
C LYS A 126 -0.10 -11.05 -7.82
N ALA A 127 -1.19 -11.34 -7.12
CA ALA A 127 -2.53 -11.01 -7.57
C ALA A 127 -2.71 -9.49 -7.78
N CYS A 128 -2.20 -8.67 -6.86
CA CYS A 128 -2.22 -7.21 -7.00
C CYS A 128 -1.33 -6.72 -8.15
N ALA A 129 -0.15 -7.31 -8.36
CA ALA A 129 0.72 -6.96 -9.49
C ALA A 129 0.04 -7.26 -10.83
N MET A 130 -0.61 -8.43 -10.96
CA MET A 130 -1.44 -8.77 -12.12
C MET A 130 -2.61 -7.81 -12.31
N GLY A 131 -3.15 -7.23 -11.25
CA GLY A 131 -4.19 -6.21 -11.26
C GLY A 131 -3.66 -4.77 -11.41
N GLY A 132 -2.35 -4.58 -11.69
CA GLY A 132 -1.75 -3.29 -12.04
C GLY A 132 -0.94 -2.60 -10.93
N ALA A 133 -0.72 -3.24 -9.78
CA ALA A 133 0.22 -2.71 -8.78
C ALA A 133 1.66 -2.72 -9.32
N SER A 134 2.41 -1.65 -9.04
CA SER A 134 3.82 -1.51 -9.46
C SER A 134 4.82 -2.17 -8.50
N GLY A 135 4.35 -2.74 -7.40
CA GLY A 135 5.20 -3.40 -6.41
C GLY A 135 4.60 -3.39 -5.02
N PHE A 136 5.46 -3.42 -4.02
CA PHE A 136 5.04 -3.43 -2.61
C PHE A 136 5.92 -2.55 -1.72
N LEU A 137 5.37 -2.09 -0.63
CA LEU A 137 6.11 -1.49 0.50
C LEU A 137 5.70 -2.22 1.77
N ALA A 138 6.40 -3.32 2.06
CA ALA A 138 6.13 -4.20 3.19
C ALA A 138 7.15 -4.01 4.33
N GLY A 139 6.69 -4.22 5.53
CA GLY A 139 7.51 -4.25 6.74
C GLY A 139 7.25 -5.56 7.50
N ARG A 140 6.26 -5.53 8.38
CA ARG A 140 5.95 -6.65 9.29
C ARG A 140 5.73 -8.00 8.59
N ALA A 141 5.16 -8.05 7.41
CA ALA A 141 5.02 -9.29 6.64
C ALA A 141 6.36 -9.95 6.29
N VAL A 142 7.46 -9.19 6.31
CA VAL A 142 8.81 -9.69 6.00
C VAL A 142 9.55 -10.14 7.27
N TRP A 143 9.37 -9.43 8.40
CA TRP A 143 10.26 -9.56 9.56
C TRP A 143 9.56 -9.72 10.92
N ALA A 144 8.22 -9.63 11.03
CA ALA A 144 7.57 -9.56 12.35
C ALA A 144 7.78 -10.81 13.21
N ASP A 145 7.85 -11.98 12.62
CA ASP A 145 7.99 -13.26 13.33
C ASP A 145 9.42 -13.56 13.79
N ILE A 146 10.40 -12.81 13.33
CA ILE A 146 11.78 -12.93 13.82
C ILE A 146 12.09 -11.98 14.99
N VAL A 147 11.16 -11.09 15.33
CA VAL A 147 11.31 -10.21 16.50
C VAL A 147 11.36 -11.06 17.77
N GLY A 148 12.43 -10.91 18.54
CA GLY A 148 12.67 -11.73 19.73
C GLY A 148 13.45 -13.03 19.49
N ALA A 149 13.89 -13.32 18.26
CA ALA A 149 14.81 -14.42 18.00
C ALA A 149 16.13 -14.25 18.78
N ALA A 150 16.74 -15.37 19.21
CA ALA A 150 18.00 -15.33 19.97
C ALA A 150 19.16 -14.75 19.16
N ASP A 151 19.16 -14.93 17.85
CA ASP A 151 20.15 -14.38 16.90
C ASP A 151 19.39 -13.64 15.77
N ILE A 152 19.13 -12.35 15.98
CA ILE A 152 18.44 -11.50 15.00
C ILE A 152 19.19 -11.40 13.68
N PRO A 153 20.53 -11.14 13.62
CA PRO A 153 21.28 -11.12 12.37
C PRO A 153 21.17 -12.41 11.56
N LYS A 154 21.18 -13.57 12.22
CA LYS A 154 20.98 -14.87 11.56
C LYS A 154 19.56 -15.00 11.03
N ALA A 155 18.54 -14.70 11.85
CA ALA A 155 17.14 -14.77 11.46
C ALA A 155 16.81 -13.81 10.26
N LEU A 156 17.41 -12.62 10.22
CA LEU A 156 17.27 -11.71 9.07
C LEU A 156 17.81 -12.35 7.79
N ARG A 157 19.01 -12.95 7.84
CA ARG A 157 19.62 -13.59 6.67
C ARG A 157 18.88 -14.86 6.20
N GLU A 158 18.40 -15.67 7.14
CA GLU A 158 17.82 -16.98 6.81
C GLU A 158 16.31 -16.92 6.53
N VAL A 159 15.61 -15.87 7.00
CA VAL A 159 14.15 -15.75 6.89
C VAL A 159 13.73 -14.51 6.12
N SER A 160 14.13 -13.31 6.58
CA SER A 160 13.61 -12.06 6.02
C SER A 160 14.18 -11.74 4.65
N ILE A 161 15.48 -11.96 4.41
CA ILE A 161 16.11 -11.73 3.11
C ILE A 161 15.49 -12.63 2.04
N PRO A 162 15.39 -13.98 2.22
CA PRO A 162 14.74 -14.83 1.23
C PRO A 162 13.29 -14.46 0.92
N ARG A 163 12.51 -14.02 1.92
CA ARG A 163 11.15 -13.51 1.69
C ARG A 163 11.13 -12.27 0.81
N LEU A 164 12.05 -11.35 1.07
CA LEU A 164 12.15 -10.12 0.29
C LEU A 164 12.59 -10.41 -1.16
N GLU A 165 13.52 -11.34 -1.34
CA GLU A 165 13.96 -11.80 -2.66
C GLU A 165 12.82 -12.44 -3.45
N GLN A 166 12.03 -13.34 -2.84
CA GLN A 166 10.84 -13.93 -3.47
C GLN A 166 9.81 -12.88 -3.87
N LEU A 167 9.57 -11.88 -3.01
CA LEU A 167 8.66 -10.79 -3.34
C LEU A 167 9.19 -9.93 -4.49
N ALA A 168 10.50 -9.70 -4.58
CA ALA A 168 11.12 -9.00 -5.69
C ALA A 168 10.96 -9.78 -7.00
N GLU A 169 11.22 -11.09 -7.00
CA GLU A 169 11.01 -11.97 -8.17
C GLU A 169 9.56 -11.92 -8.67
N ILE A 170 8.57 -11.93 -7.75
CA ILE A 170 7.15 -11.82 -8.10
C ILE A 170 6.86 -10.48 -8.78
N VAL A 171 7.39 -9.39 -8.24
CA VAL A 171 7.20 -8.05 -8.80
C VAL A 171 7.86 -7.94 -10.17
N ASP A 172 9.10 -8.40 -10.31
CA ASP A 172 9.83 -8.37 -11.58
C ASP A 172 9.12 -9.17 -12.68
N ALA A 173 8.44 -10.27 -12.30
CA ALA A 173 7.72 -11.11 -13.26
C ALA A 173 6.34 -10.58 -13.65
N HIS A 174 5.66 -9.82 -12.79
CA HIS A 174 4.23 -9.53 -12.95
C HIS A 174 3.85 -8.05 -12.89
N ALA A 175 4.67 -7.19 -12.31
CA ALA A 175 4.31 -5.79 -12.11
C ALA A 175 4.78 -4.88 -13.26
N LYS A 176 4.04 -3.79 -13.46
CA LYS A 176 4.47 -2.69 -14.32
C LYS A 176 5.34 -1.73 -13.50
N PRO A 177 6.57 -1.38 -13.95
CA PRO A 177 7.41 -0.42 -13.24
C PRO A 177 6.68 0.90 -12.98
N TRP A 178 6.81 1.45 -11.79
CA TRP A 178 6.16 2.72 -11.43
C TRP A 178 6.64 3.91 -12.27
N THR A 179 7.84 3.81 -12.88
CA THR A 179 8.40 4.82 -13.78
C THR A 179 7.81 4.79 -15.20
N SER A 180 6.95 3.82 -15.51
CA SER A 180 6.32 3.66 -16.82
C SER A 180 4.84 4.06 -16.87
N TRP A 181 4.41 4.84 -15.88
CA TRP A 181 3.05 5.41 -15.77
C TRP A 181 2.99 6.84 -16.33
#